data_74bfea2a741a17a262428bd271ddcb38
#
_entry.id   74bfea2a741a17a262428bd271ddcb38
#
_cell.length_a   1.000
_cell.length_b   1.000
_cell.length_c   1.000
_cell.angle_alpha   90.00
_cell.angle_beta   90.00
_cell.angle_gamma   90.00
#
_symmetry.space_group_name_H-M   'P 1'
#
loop_
_entity.id
_entity.type
_entity.pdbx_description
1 polymer ?
#
loop_
_entity_poly.entity_id
_entity_poly.type
_entity_poly.pdbx_seq_one_letter_code
_entity_poly.pdbx_strand_id
1 'polypeptide(L)'
;MLLQKRKNWRKKPSFLPPAENPQHALSVKLIFRRPQAGGYFSIERSFAAIWPELASRLAGRIERVTAVRASEGFWPRLYILAQMLRLKANLFHITGDIHFAALALPGRKTILTVHDCGFLRHPNPLARRLLHLFWLKWPVKHCRFITAVSEATKAEIVQHTGCSPDKITVIPSAIPAHFQPAPRVFEEKKPRILHIGSAPNKNLSRHIEALCGVPCVLHIVAAVGQNEKSLLETAGIEYEITPDLDDAGIVQAYESCDLLLFASTLEGFGMPILEAQSVGRPVVTSKCSSMPEVAGDGGACFVNPLDTNSIQAGVLRVIHEAEYRERLVLRGFQNAARFRPDAVAEAYFRLYRACARVE
;
A
#
# COMPACT_ATOMS: atom_id res chain seq x y z
N MET A 1 -55.33 16.93 -44.38
CA MET A 1 -55.20 18.23 -43.71
C MET A 1 -55.02 17.97 -42.23
N LEU A 2 -53.78 17.74 -41.77
CA LEU A 2 -53.41 17.61 -40.38
C LEU A 2 -51.96 18.07 -40.22
N LEU A 3 -51.80 19.19 -39.53
CA LEU A 3 -50.56 19.94 -39.31
C LEU A 3 -49.62 19.22 -38.34
N GLN A 4 -48.40 18.93 -38.78
CA GLN A 4 -47.30 18.51 -37.97
C GLN A 4 -46.79 19.65 -37.05
N LYS A 5 -46.97 19.54 -35.74
CA LYS A 5 -46.32 20.39 -34.74
C LYS A 5 -44.90 19.88 -34.50
N ARG A 6 -43.86 20.58 -35.05
CA ARG A 6 -42.45 20.41 -34.72
C ARG A 6 -42.23 20.90 -33.27
N LYS A 7 -41.84 19.99 -32.34
CA LYS A 7 -41.36 20.34 -31.01
C LYS A 7 -39.88 20.77 -31.11
N ASN A 8 -39.61 22.06 -30.90
CA ASN A 8 -38.29 22.61 -30.69
C ASN A 8 -37.70 22.11 -29.36
N TRP A 9 -36.72 21.23 -29.43
CA TRP A 9 -35.85 20.91 -28.31
C TRP A 9 -34.83 22.03 -28.13
N ARG A 10 -35.10 22.97 -27.20
CA ARG A 10 -34.09 23.92 -26.74
C ARG A 10 -32.98 23.12 -26.00
N LYS A 11 -31.76 23.20 -26.53
CA LYS A 11 -30.54 22.72 -25.83
C LYS A 11 -30.46 23.40 -24.48
N LYS A 12 -30.44 22.62 -23.39
CA LYS A 12 -30.09 23.11 -22.07
C LYS A 12 -28.65 23.63 -22.12
N PRO A 13 -28.33 24.79 -21.52
CA PRO A 13 -26.97 25.27 -21.46
C PRO A 13 -26.14 24.29 -20.64
N SER A 14 -24.99 23.88 -21.17
CA SER A 14 -23.97 23.15 -20.43
C SER A 14 -23.44 24.05 -19.33
N PHE A 15 -23.78 23.76 -18.07
CA PHE A 15 -23.14 24.36 -16.91
C PHE A 15 -21.69 23.86 -16.87
N LEU A 16 -20.81 24.55 -17.55
CA LEU A 16 -19.38 24.55 -17.20
C LEU A 16 -19.29 25.24 -15.84
N PRO A 17 -18.66 24.63 -14.83
CA PRO A 17 -18.40 25.34 -13.58
C PRO A 17 -17.57 26.61 -13.92
N PRO A 18 -17.82 27.74 -13.22
CA PRO A 18 -17.08 28.97 -13.47
C PRO A 18 -15.57 28.68 -13.35
N ALA A 19 -14.79 29.23 -14.29
CA ALA A 19 -13.34 29.13 -14.27
C ALA A 19 -12.83 29.56 -12.90
N GLU A 20 -12.13 28.68 -12.19
CA GLU A 20 -11.52 28.99 -10.87
C GLU A 20 -10.61 30.20 -11.06
N ASN A 21 -10.79 31.21 -10.19
CA ASN A 21 -9.94 32.38 -10.17
C ASN A 21 -8.47 31.96 -10.03
N PRO A 22 -7.55 32.33 -10.94
CA PRO A 22 -6.15 31.89 -10.92
C PRO A 22 -5.41 32.15 -9.61
N GLN A 23 -5.90 33.12 -8.80
CA GLN A 23 -5.31 33.49 -7.51
C GLN A 23 -5.61 32.48 -6.38
N HIS A 24 -6.58 31.56 -6.55
CA HIS A 24 -6.92 30.53 -5.57
C HIS A 24 -6.60 29.11 -6.05
N ALA A 25 -5.75 29.00 -7.03
CA ALA A 25 -5.39 27.71 -7.59
C ALA A 25 -4.57 26.88 -6.59
N LEU A 26 -5.10 25.72 -6.20
CA LEU A 26 -4.52 24.80 -5.23
C LEU A 26 -3.14 24.29 -5.68
N SER A 27 -2.08 24.64 -4.94
CA SER A 27 -0.75 24.06 -5.09
C SER A 27 -0.46 23.09 -3.95
N VAL A 28 0.05 21.90 -4.29
CA VAL A 28 0.31 20.82 -3.33
C VAL A 28 1.79 20.42 -3.39
N LYS A 29 2.44 20.36 -2.24
CA LYS A 29 3.78 19.77 -2.11
C LYS A 29 3.66 18.39 -1.46
N LEU A 30 3.99 17.35 -2.22
CA LEU A 30 4.12 15.98 -1.71
C LEU A 30 5.53 15.78 -1.16
N ILE A 31 5.62 15.48 0.12
CA ILE A 31 6.87 15.37 0.87
C ILE A 31 7.18 13.91 1.10
N PHE A 32 8.27 13.45 0.49
CA PHE A 32 8.76 12.07 0.55
C PHE A 32 9.98 11.98 1.47
N ARG A 33 10.12 10.84 2.12
CA ARG A 33 11.38 10.46 2.73
C ARG A 33 12.50 10.40 1.68
N ARG A 34 13.75 10.48 2.12
CA ARG A 34 14.88 10.15 1.25
C ARG A 34 15.01 8.62 1.17
N PRO A 35 14.99 8.04 -0.03
CA PRO A 35 15.19 6.61 -0.20
C PRO A 35 16.57 6.19 0.32
N GLN A 36 16.67 5.01 0.92
CA GLN A 36 17.91 4.36 1.31
C GLN A 36 18.24 3.26 0.30
N ALA A 37 19.54 3.01 0.05
CA ALA A 37 19.99 1.89 -0.78
C ALA A 37 19.49 0.56 -0.16
N GLY A 38 18.87 -0.30 -0.97
CA GLY A 38 18.29 -1.58 -0.51
C GLY A 38 16.97 -1.42 0.26
N GLY A 39 16.35 -0.21 0.29
CA GLY A 39 15.10 0.05 1.01
C GLY A 39 13.85 -0.32 0.20
N TYR A 40 12.77 -0.62 0.92
CA TYR A 40 11.46 -0.87 0.31
C TYR A 40 10.85 0.44 -0.22
N PHE A 41 10.54 0.47 -1.52
CA PHE A 41 10.01 1.65 -2.21
C PHE A 41 8.48 1.63 -2.35
N SER A 42 7.76 0.88 -1.52
CA SER A 42 6.30 0.71 -1.64
C SER A 42 5.52 2.02 -1.56
N ILE A 43 5.94 2.95 -0.70
CA ILE A 43 5.32 4.28 -0.56
C ILE A 43 5.54 5.09 -1.85
N GLU A 44 6.78 5.15 -2.29
CA GLU A 44 7.19 5.89 -3.49
C GLU A 44 6.50 5.33 -4.75
N ARG A 45 6.40 4.01 -4.88
CA ARG A 45 5.69 3.33 -5.98
C ARG A 45 4.20 3.62 -5.98
N SER A 46 3.55 3.57 -4.82
CA SER A 46 2.12 3.86 -4.69
C SER A 46 1.80 5.30 -5.13
N PHE A 47 2.59 6.28 -4.69
CA PHE A 47 2.40 7.67 -5.10
C PHE A 47 2.84 7.92 -6.55
N ALA A 48 3.86 7.24 -7.05
CA ALA A 48 4.25 7.31 -8.46
C ALA A 48 3.14 6.80 -9.39
N ALA A 49 2.42 5.76 -8.98
CA ALA A 49 1.30 5.22 -9.73
C ALA A 49 0.16 6.24 -9.93
N ILE A 50 -0.11 7.07 -8.93
CA ILE A 50 -1.19 8.08 -8.99
C ILE A 50 -0.72 9.46 -9.47
N TRP A 51 0.58 9.66 -9.62
CA TRP A 51 1.15 10.97 -9.97
C TRP A 51 0.61 11.57 -11.26
N PRO A 52 0.53 10.84 -12.40
CA PRO A 52 0.02 11.40 -13.64
C PRO A 52 -1.41 11.95 -13.52
N GLU A 53 -2.27 11.19 -12.85
CA GLU A 53 -3.66 11.56 -12.61
C GLU A 53 -3.79 12.78 -11.67
N LEU A 54 -3.01 12.81 -10.59
CA LEU A 54 -2.99 13.96 -9.68
C LEU A 54 -2.44 15.22 -10.36
N ALA A 55 -1.38 15.09 -11.15
CA ALA A 55 -0.79 16.22 -11.90
C ALA A 55 -1.78 16.80 -12.90
N SER A 56 -2.52 15.94 -13.62
CA SER A 56 -3.59 16.35 -14.53
C SER A 56 -4.69 17.11 -13.78
N ARG A 57 -5.23 16.55 -12.68
CA ARG A 57 -6.34 17.13 -11.89
C ARG A 57 -5.96 18.44 -11.21
N LEU A 58 -4.69 18.61 -10.83
CA LEU A 58 -4.14 19.83 -10.22
C LEU A 58 -3.57 20.81 -11.25
N ALA A 59 -3.76 20.56 -12.56
CA ALA A 59 -3.21 21.39 -13.64
C ALA A 59 -1.70 21.63 -13.50
N GLY A 60 -0.93 20.59 -13.14
CA GLY A 60 0.52 20.64 -12.94
C GLY A 60 1.00 21.32 -11.64
N ARG A 61 0.08 21.80 -10.79
CA ARG A 61 0.42 22.46 -9.52
C ARG A 61 0.67 21.49 -8.37
N ILE A 62 1.37 20.43 -8.66
CA ILE A 62 1.85 19.43 -7.70
C ILE A 62 3.36 19.34 -7.82
N GLU A 63 4.04 19.35 -6.69
CA GLU A 63 5.52 19.31 -6.63
C GLU A 63 5.96 18.18 -5.70
N ARG A 64 6.96 17.41 -6.15
CA ARG A 64 7.62 16.42 -5.32
C ARG A 64 8.76 17.06 -4.53
N VAL A 65 8.73 16.95 -3.21
CA VAL A 65 9.79 17.39 -2.31
C VAL A 65 10.36 16.14 -1.62
N THR A 66 11.64 15.86 -1.81
CA THR A 66 12.32 14.78 -1.11
C THR A 66 13.07 15.33 0.10
N ALA A 67 13.01 14.64 1.23
CA ALA A 67 13.76 14.99 2.43
C ALA A 67 15.26 15.05 2.14
N VAL A 68 15.92 16.12 2.61
CA VAL A 68 17.33 16.42 2.33
C VAL A 68 18.30 15.35 2.85
N ARG A 69 17.90 14.61 3.89
CA ARG A 69 18.66 13.55 4.54
C ARG A 69 17.76 12.32 4.77
N ALA A 70 18.37 11.15 4.92
CA ALA A 70 17.69 9.99 5.49
C ALA A 70 17.34 10.27 6.97
N SER A 71 16.21 9.72 7.45
CA SER A 71 15.68 9.99 8.79
C SER A 71 16.35 9.16 9.89
N GLU A 72 17.70 9.10 9.90
CA GLU A 72 18.48 8.33 10.86
C GLU A 72 19.29 9.25 11.77
N GLY A 73 19.12 9.08 13.09
CA GLY A 73 19.79 9.89 14.08
C GLY A 73 19.20 11.30 14.29
N PHE A 74 19.78 12.05 15.20
CA PHE A 74 19.25 13.34 15.64
C PHE A 74 19.48 14.48 14.60
N TRP A 75 20.72 14.65 14.14
CA TRP A 75 21.08 15.74 13.25
C TRP A 75 20.39 15.71 11.88
N PRO A 76 20.30 14.56 11.18
CA PRO A 76 19.53 14.48 9.93
C PRO A 76 18.08 14.91 10.09
N ARG A 77 17.44 14.58 11.20
CA ARG A 77 16.06 15.00 11.50
C ARG A 77 15.93 16.51 11.67
N LEU A 78 16.89 17.15 12.32
CA LEU A 78 16.91 18.62 12.41
C LEU A 78 17.06 19.28 11.03
N TYR A 79 17.90 18.74 10.14
CA TYR A 79 18.01 19.24 8.77
C TYR A 79 16.68 19.11 8.00
N ILE A 80 15.97 18.00 8.19
CA ILE A 80 14.63 17.79 7.59
C ILE A 80 13.65 18.85 8.14
N LEU A 81 13.59 19.06 9.45
CA LEU A 81 12.73 20.10 10.05
C LEU A 81 13.06 21.50 9.52
N ALA A 82 14.35 21.86 9.43
CA ALA A 82 14.79 23.13 8.86
C ALA A 82 14.41 23.28 7.37
N GLN A 83 14.43 22.18 6.60
CA GLN A 83 13.93 22.16 5.22
C GLN A 83 12.42 22.47 5.19
N MET A 84 11.63 21.82 6.05
CA MET A 84 10.16 22.02 6.10
C MET A 84 9.78 23.47 6.39
N LEU A 85 10.46 24.13 7.32
CA LEU A 85 10.23 25.54 7.66
C LEU A 85 10.41 26.51 6.47
N ARG A 86 11.17 26.13 5.44
CA ARG A 86 11.41 26.95 4.25
C ARG A 86 10.42 26.70 3.12
N LEU A 87 9.58 25.66 3.22
CA LEU A 87 8.62 25.34 2.18
C LEU A 87 7.44 26.31 2.20
N LYS A 88 6.96 26.66 0.99
CA LYS A 88 5.75 27.46 0.79
C LYS A 88 4.83 26.74 -0.18
N ALA A 89 3.58 26.51 0.21
CA ALA A 89 2.51 25.95 -0.61
C ALA A 89 1.15 26.26 0.01
N ASN A 90 0.07 26.06 -0.75
CA ASN A 90 -1.27 26.10 -0.18
C ASN A 90 -1.53 24.86 0.68
N LEU A 91 -0.98 23.70 0.28
CA LEU A 91 -1.15 22.43 0.97
C LEU A 91 0.15 21.63 0.99
N PHE A 92 0.44 21.00 2.12
CA PHE A 92 1.53 20.06 2.31
C PHE A 92 0.96 18.66 2.53
N HIS A 93 1.57 17.66 1.92
CA HIS A 93 1.21 16.28 2.16
C HIS A 93 2.45 15.43 2.44
N ILE A 94 2.61 15.00 3.68
CA ILE A 94 3.64 14.04 4.07
C ILE A 94 3.15 12.65 3.68
N THR A 95 3.83 12.04 2.73
CA THR A 95 3.42 10.78 2.10
C THR A 95 3.65 9.54 2.97
N GLY A 96 4.37 9.70 4.07
CA GLY A 96 4.60 8.64 5.08
C GLY A 96 6.01 8.67 5.67
N ASP A 97 6.25 7.81 6.64
CA ASP A 97 7.50 7.50 7.31
C ASP A 97 8.17 8.64 8.11
N ILE A 98 8.34 9.82 7.55
CA ILE A 98 8.90 11.00 8.22
C ILE A 98 7.83 11.86 8.93
N HIS A 99 6.95 11.23 9.68
CA HIS A 99 5.76 11.87 10.30
C HIS A 99 6.12 13.09 11.17
N PHE A 100 7.27 13.06 11.89
CA PHE A 100 7.76 14.16 12.70
C PHE A 100 7.95 15.46 11.92
N ALA A 101 8.20 15.38 10.59
CA ALA A 101 8.36 16.54 9.73
C ALA A 101 7.10 17.44 9.68
N ALA A 102 5.93 16.86 9.96
CA ALA A 102 4.68 17.60 10.07
C ALA A 102 4.72 18.68 11.13
N LEU A 103 5.49 18.50 12.22
CA LEU A 103 5.59 19.46 13.33
C LEU A 103 6.24 20.79 12.93
N ALA A 104 6.99 20.83 11.82
CA ALA A 104 7.59 22.04 11.28
C ALA A 104 6.76 22.70 10.16
N LEU A 105 5.61 22.17 9.82
CA LEU A 105 4.68 22.68 8.80
C LEU A 105 3.41 23.24 9.46
N PRO A 106 2.67 24.15 8.79
CA PRO A 106 1.39 24.62 9.30
C PRO A 106 0.36 23.48 9.39
N GLY A 107 0.00 23.04 10.59
CA GLY A 107 -0.85 21.85 10.80
C GLY A 107 -2.22 21.91 10.12
N ARG A 108 -2.80 23.11 9.96
CA ARG A 108 -4.07 23.31 9.24
C ARG A 108 -3.96 23.05 7.74
N LYS A 109 -2.75 23.21 7.16
CA LYS A 109 -2.43 23.02 5.74
C LYS A 109 -1.64 21.73 5.47
N THR A 110 -1.56 20.85 6.45
CA THR A 110 -0.75 19.62 6.36
C THR A 110 -1.64 18.39 6.47
N ILE A 111 -1.50 17.53 5.46
CA ILE A 111 -2.02 16.15 5.45
C ILE A 111 -0.87 15.22 5.83
N LEU A 112 -1.15 14.25 6.67
CA LEU A 112 -0.22 13.20 7.04
C LEU A 112 -0.79 11.85 6.67
N THR A 113 -0.12 11.11 5.79
CA THR A 113 -0.43 9.69 5.52
C THR A 113 0.36 8.79 6.48
N VAL A 114 -0.36 7.89 7.13
CA VAL A 114 0.20 6.83 7.98
C VAL A 114 -0.01 5.49 7.27
N HIS A 115 1.08 4.79 6.96
CA HIS A 115 1.02 3.49 6.27
C HIS A 115 0.83 2.33 7.25
N ASP A 116 1.47 2.39 8.42
CA ASP A 116 1.34 1.41 9.51
C ASP A 116 1.80 2.04 10.83
N CYS A 117 1.61 1.30 11.91
CA CYS A 117 2.13 1.61 13.24
C CYS A 117 3.20 0.61 13.71
N GLY A 118 3.81 -0.13 12.79
CA GLY A 118 4.81 -1.17 13.09
C GLY A 118 6.01 -0.67 13.91
N PHE A 119 6.42 0.58 13.72
CA PHE A 119 7.48 1.23 14.49
C PHE A 119 7.19 1.28 16.00
N LEU A 120 5.94 1.14 16.43
CA LEU A 120 5.57 1.04 17.87
C LEU A 120 5.89 -0.32 18.48
N ARG A 121 6.33 -1.30 17.68
CA ARG A 121 6.80 -2.61 18.13
C ARG A 121 8.31 -2.65 18.38
N HIS A 122 8.97 -1.49 18.35
CA HIS A 122 10.41 -1.39 18.61
C HIS A 122 10.78 -2.04 19.95
N PRO A 123 11.78 -2.95 20.01
CA PRO A 123 12.10 -3.72 21.22
C PRO A 123 12.54 -2.84 22.39
N ASN A 124 13.29 -1.77 22.13
CA ASN A 124 13.71 -0.83 23.16
C ASN A 124 12.52 0.06 23.61
N PRO A 125 12.11 0.04 24.90
CA PRO A 125 10.95 0.76 25.39
C PRO A 125 11.09 2.29 25.32
N LEU A 126 12.29 2.83 25.49
CA LEU A 126 12.54 4.27 25.38
C LEU A 126 12.41 4.74 23.93
N ALA A 127 13.01 4.02 23.00
CA ALA A 127 12.87 4.31 21.56
C ALA A 127 11.40 4.20 21.14
N ARG A 128 10.69 3.15 21.59
CA ARG A 128 9.24 2.98 21.32
C ARG A 128 8.43 4.17 21.85
N ARG A 129 8.71 4.67 23.06
CA ARG A 129 8.02 5.84 23.61
C ARG A 129 8.31 7.12 22.81
N LEU A 130 9.55 7.34 22.37
CA LEU A 130 9.92 8.49 21.53
C LEU A 130 9.26 8.40 20.18
N LEU A 131 9.26 7.22 19.55
CA LEU A 131 8.56 6.98 18.28
C LEU A 131 7.07 7.22 18.45
N HIS A 132 6.43 6.71 19.48
CA HIS A 132 5.02 6.98 19.76
C HIS A 132 4.72 8.48 19.86
N LEU A 133 5.55 9.26 20.54
CA LEU A 133 5.34 10.70 20.71
C LEU A 133 5.60 11.49 19.42
N PHE A 134 6.77 11.30 18.82
CA PHE A 134 7.25 12.16 17.72
C PHE A 134 6.82 11.66 16.34
N TRP A 135 6.59 10.35 16.15
CA TRP A 135 6.15 9.79 14.87
C TRP A 135 4.64 9.63 14.76
N LEU A 136 3.92 9.51 15.89
CA LEU A 136 2.49 9.30 15.82
C LEU A 136 1.69 10.36 16.60
N LYS A 137 1.80 10.40 17.93
CA LYS A 137 0.87 11.16 18.77
C LYS A 137 0.87 12.66 18.48
N TRP A 138 2.05 13.28 18.44
CA TRP A 138 2.15 14.73 18.18
C TRP A 138 1.84 15.08 16.72
N PRO A 139 2.39 14.42 15.70
CA PRO A 139 2.01 14.67 14.32
C PRO A 139 0.50 14.52 14.07
N VAL A 140 -0.13 13.44 14.58
CA VAL A 140 -1.57 13.23 14.46
C VAL A 140 -2.36 14.33 15.17
N LYS A 141 -1.91 14.80 16.37
CA LYS A 141 -2.55 15.90 17.07
C LYS A 141 -2.40 17.23 16.29
N HIS A 142 -1.21 17.48 15.74
CA HIS A 142 -0.84 18.71 15.06
C HIS A 142 -1.53 18.90 13.70
N CYS A 143 -1.51 17.85 12.85
CA CYS A 143 -2.13 17.91 11.53
C CYS A 143 -3.66 17.91 11.66
N ARG A 144 -4.33 18.71 10.84
CA ARG A 144 -5.79 18.73 10.75
C ARG A 144 -6.34 17.51 10.03
N PHE A 145 -5.64 17.04 9.01
CA PHE A 145 -6.06 15.94 8.13
C PHE A 145 -5.06 14.79 8.21
N ILE A 146 -5.58 13.61 8.48
CA ILE A 146 -4.80 12.36 8.52
C ILE A 146 -5.38 11.42 7.47
N THR A 147 -4.51 10.72 6.75
CA THR A 147 -4.93 9.59 5.94
C THR A 147 -4.29 8.31 6.44
N ALA A 148 -5.03 7.22 6.36
CA ALA A 148 -4.56 5.86 6.59
C ALA A 148 -4.77 5.04 5.33
N VAL A 149 -3.93 4.05 5.09
CA VAL A 149 -4.00 3.20 3.89
C VAL A 149 -5.01 2.06 4.01
N SER A 150 -5.51 1.81 5.24
CA SER A 150 -6.50 0.77 5.54
C SER A 150 -7.32 1.13 6.78
N GLU A 151 -8.50 0.52 6.94
CA GLU A 151 -9.29 0.64 8.18
C GLU A 151 -8.54 0.04 9.37
N ALA A 152 -7.75 -1.02 9.15
CA ALA A 152 -6.87 -1.59 10.18
C ALA A 152 -5.86 -0.56 10.69
N THR A 153 -5.16 0.15 9.79
CA THR A 153 -4.22 1.22 10.17
C THR A 153 -4.95 2.38 10.84
N LYS A 154 -6.14 2.75 10.38
CA LYS A 154 -6.99 3.78 11.04
C LYS A 154 -7.31 3.38 12.48
N ALA A 155 -7.71 2.14 12.70
CA ALA A 155 -8.00 1.63 14.05
C ALA A 155 -6.76 1.68 14.97
N GLU A 156 -5.58 1.30 14.47
CA GLU A 156 -4.32 1.42 15.21
C GLU A 156 -3.99 2.88 15.57
N ILE A 157 -4.16 3.82 14.63
CA ILE A 157 -3.94 5.26 14.91
C ILE A 157 -4.86 5.74 16.03
N VAL A 158 -6.15 5.43 15.96
CA VAL A 158 -7.14 5.80 16.99
C VAL A 158 -6.75 5.19 18.32
N GLN A 159 -6.43 3.90 18.36
CA GLN A 159 -6.03 3.18 19.57
C GLN A 159 -4.83 3.81 20.25
N HIS A 160 -3.80 4.17 19.48
CA HIS A 160 -2.54 4.69 20.03
C HIS A 160 -2.55 6.19 20.31
N THR A 161 -3.44 6.96 19.71
CA THR A 161 -3.43 8.43 19.86
C THR A 161 -4.64 8.97 20.62
N GLY A 162 -5.75 8.23 20.65
CA GLY A 162 -7.04 8.68 21.18
C GLY A 162 -7.71 9.77 20.30
N CYS A 163 -7.29 9.95 19.05
CA CYS A 163 -7.93 10.94 18.17
C CYS A 163 -9.30 10.44 17.68
N SER A 164 -10.19 11.40 17.30
CA SER A 164 -11.47 11.04 16.68
C SER A 164 -11.24 10.26 15.38
N PRO A 165 -11.96 9.16 15.15
CA PRO A 165 -11.94 8.42 13.87
C PRO A 165 -12.31 9.31 12.66
N ASP A 166 -13.13 10.34 12.85
CA ASP A 166 -13.56 11.27 11.79
C ASP A 166 -12.42 12.15 11.27
N LYS A 167 -11.34 12.27 12.05
CA LYS A 167 -10.11 12.96 11.62
C LYS A 167 -9.35 12.19 10.56
N ILE A 168 -9.61 10.89 10.41
CA ILE A 168 -8.81 9.98 9.58
C ILE A 168 -9.64 9.54 8.38
N THR A 169 -9.19 9.90 7.19
CA THR A 169 -9.75 9.42 5.93
C THR A 169 -8.96 8.22 5.45
N VAL A 170 -9.61 7.09 5.18
CA VAL A 170 -8.94 5.93 4.57
C VAL A 170 -8.85 6.14 3.07
N ILE A 171 -7.63 6.14 2.56
CA ILE A 171 -7.31 6.19 1.12
C ILE A 171 -6.29 5.08 0.86
N PRO A 172 -6.68 4.01 0.15
CA PRO A 172 -5.81 2.86 -0.08
C PRO A 172 -4.62 3.20 -0.98
N SER A 173 -3.61 2.33 -0.98
CA SER A 173 -2.53 2.39 -1.96
C SER A 173 -3.03 1.96 -3.34
N ALA A 174 -2.53 2.62 -4.40
CA ALA A 174 -2.87 2.27 -5.78
C ALA A 174 -1.98 1.14 -6.30
N ILE A 175 -2.54 0.29 -7.14
CA ILE A 175 -1.78 -0.73 -7.88
C ILE A 175 -1.07 -0.03 -9.05
N PRO A 176 0.26 -0.19 -9.21
CA PRO A 176 0.95 0.31 -10.39
C PRO A 176 0.41 -0.30 -11.68
N ALA A 177 0.28 0.54 -12.73
CA ALA A 177 -0.35 0.14 -13.99
C ALA A 177 0.39 -0.96 -14.78
N HIS A 178 1.62 -1.27 -14.44
CA HIS A 178 2.38 -2.34 -15.07
C HIS A 178 1.99 -3.76 -14.62
N PHE A 179 1.23 -3.92 -13.53
CA PHE A 179 0.64 -5.21 -13.16
C PHE A 179 -0.61 -5.46 -13.99
N GLN A 180 -0.47 -6.25 -15.05
CA GLN A 180 -1.55 -6.58 -15.99
C GLN A 180 -1.90 -8.07 -15.91
N PRO A 181 -3.11 -8.47 -16.28
CA PRO A 181 -3.48 -9.87 -16.38
C PRO A 181 -2.51 -10.67 -17.25
N ALA A 182 -1.93 -11.73 -16.73
CA ALA A 182 -1.02 -12.64 -17.42
C ALA A 182 -1.53 -14.09 -17.27
N PRO A 183 -2.28 -14.60 -18.25
CA PRO A 183 -2.82 -15.97 -18.19
C PRO A 183 -1.71 -17.00 -18.00
N ARG A 184 -1.94 -17.96 -17.10
CA ARG A 184 -1.03 -19.07 -16.84
C ARG A 184 -1.81 -20.35 -16.53
N VAL A 185 -1.35 -21.46 -17.07
CA VAL A 185 -1.81 -22.79 -16.68
C VAL A 185 -1.16 -23.13 -15.34
N PHE A 186 -1.96 -23.43 -14.34
CA PHE A 186 -1.51 -23.76 -13.00
C PHE A 186 -0.81 -25.12 -12.97
N GLU A 187 0.40 -25.18 -12.42
CA GLU A 187 1.16 -26.42 -12.26
C GLU A 187 0.81 -27.11 -10.92
N GLU A 188 -0.04 -28.15 -10.98
CA GLU A 188 -0.54 -28.81 -9.77
C GLU A 188 0.48 -29.76 -9.13
N LYS A 189 1.36 -30.38 -9.92
CA LYS A 189 2.31 -31.37 -9.40
C LYS A 189 3.44 -30.74 -8.61
N LYS A 190 3.92 -29.60 -9.07
CA LYS A 190 5.04 -28.88 -8.46
C LYS A 190 4.89 -27.37 -8.65
N PRO A 191 3.90 -26.74 -8.00
CA PRO A 191 3.61 -25.33 -8.20
C PRO A 191 4.77 -24.45 -7.74
N ARG A 192 4.97 -23.33 -8.47
CA ARG A 192 5.88 -22.26 -8.09
C ARG A 192 5.17 -21.29 -7.15
N ILE A 193 5.55 -21.30 -5.88
CA ILE A 193 4.98 -20.49 -4.81
C ILE A 193 5.83 -19.23 -4.61
N LEU A 194 5.23 -18.05 -4.77
CA LEU A 194 5.92 -16.78 -4.57
C LEU A 194 5.80 -16.31 -3.12
N HIS A 195 6.92 -15.90 -2.53
CA HIS A 195 7.00 -15.20 -1.26
C HIS A 195 7.78 -13.90 -1.40
N ILE A 196 7.27 -12.78 -0.82
CA ILE A 196 7.88 -11.45 -0.95
C ILE A 196 8.21 -10.85 0.41
N GLY A 197 9.48 -10.51 0.57
CA GLY A 197 10.02 -9.85 1.76
C GLY A 197 10.56 -10.81 2.81
N SER A 198 11.53 -10.34 3.61
CA SER A 198 12.19 -11.10 4.69
C SER A 198 12.08 -10.45 6.06
N ALA A 199 11.38 -9.31 6.19
CA ALA A 199 11.14 -8.71 7.50
C ALA A 199 10.36 -9.69 8.40
N PRO A 200 10.55 -9.65 9.73
CA PRO A 200 9.97 -10.65 10.65
C PRO A 200 8.44 -10.80 10.53
N ASN A 201 7.73 -9.71 10.20
CA ASN A 201 6.29 -9.74 9.98
C ASN A 201 5.88 -10.49 8.70
N LYS A 202 6.79 -10.70 7.72
CA LYS A 202 6.55 -11.46 6.49
C LYS A 202 6.45 -12.96 6.73
N ASN A 203 6.87 -13.44 7.91
CA ASN A 203 6.60 -14.78 8.40
C ASN A 203 7.27 -15.92 7.60
N LEU A 204 8.42 -15.64 6.96
CA LEU A 204 9.09 -16.57 6.05
C LEU A 204 9.38 -17.93 6.71
N SER A 205 9.88 -17.94 7.96
CA SER A 205 10.21 -19.19 8.66
C SER A 205 8.99 -20.12 8.79
N ARG A 206 7.79 -19.60 9.15
CA ARG A 206 6.57 -20.42 9.21
C ARG A 206 6.06 -20.84 7.84
N HIS A 207 6.31 -20.04 6.79
CA HIS A 207 5.99 -20.45 5.42
C HIS A 207 6.85 -21.63 5.00
N ILE A 208 8.15 -21.62 5.31
CA ILE A 208 9.06 -22.75 5.05
C ILE A 208 8.59 -23.99 5.81
N GLU A 209 8.32 -23.87 7.11
CA GLU A 209 7.81 -24.99 7.93
C GLU A 209 6.49 -25.57 7.36
N ALA A 210 5.55 -24.69 6.96
CA ALA A 210 4.26 -25.10 6.39
C ALA A 210 4.39 -25.80 5.03
N LEU A 211 5.43 -25.53 4.27
CA LEU A 211 5.68 -26.14 2.97
C LEU A 211 6.50 -27.44 3.07
N CYS A 212 6.94 -27.84 4.26
CA CYS A 212 7.61 -29.10 4.45
C CYS A 212 6.74 -30.29 3.98
N GLY A 213 7.28 -31.12 3.08
CA GLY A 213 6.55 -32.24 2.49
C GLY A 213 5.55 -31.84 1.38
N VAL A 214 5.41 -30.58 1.03
CA VAL A 214 4.62 -30.12 -0.12
C VAL A 214 5.52 -30.06 -1.36
N PRO A 215 5.24 -30.82 -2.44
CA PRO A 215 6.00 -30.73 -3.68
C PRO A 215 5.79 -29.34 -4.31
N CYS A 216 6.81 -28.47 -4.22
CA CYS A 216 6.72 -27.10 -4.76
C CYS A 216 8.13 -26.54 -5.02
N VAL A 217 8.18 -25.40 -5.72
CA VAL A 217 9.35 -24.52 -5.80
C VAL A 217 9.01 -23.22 -5.07
N LEU A 218 9.72 -22.90 -3.99
CA LEU A 218 9.53 -21.66 -3.25
C LEU A 218 10.42 -20.55 -3.82
N HIS A 219 9.82 -19.59 -4.53
CA HIS A 219 10.52 -18.40 -5.02
C HIS A 219 10.44 -17.29 -3.98
N ILE A 220 11.58 -16.91 -3.40
CA ILE A 220 11.69 -15.89 -2.35
C ILE A 220 12.30 -14.62 -2.95
N VAL A 221 11.49 -13.58 -3.03
CA VAL A 221 11.95 -12.24 -3.46
C VAL A 221 12.33 -11.43 -2.23
N ALA A 222 13.52 -11.68 -1.73
CA ALA A 222 14.13 -10.99 -0.60
C ALA A 222 15.58 -11.42 -0.38
N ALA A 223 16.35 -10.63 0.36
CA ALA A 223 17.56 -11.12 1.00
C ALA A 223 17.19 -12.07 2.14
N VAL A 224 17.79 -13.26 2.18
CA VAL A 224 17.48 -14.33 3.13
C VAL A 224 18.68 -14.55 4.06
N GLY A 225 18.42 -14.62 5.37
CA GLY A 225 19.45 -14.87 6.38
C GLY A 225 19.90 -16.32 6.45
N GLN A 226 20.95 -16.59 7.21
CA GLN A 226 21.49 -17.95 7.34
C GLN A 226 20.50 -18.91 8.03
N ASN A 227 19.72 -18.40 8.98
CA ASN A 227 18.71 -19.21 9.70
C ASN A 227 17.63 -19.74 8.74
N GLU A 228 17.09 -18.88 7.88
CA GLU A 228 16.07 -19.26 6.90
C GLU A 228 16.66 -20.22 5.84
N LYS A 229 17.92 -20.03 5.42
CA LYS A 229 18.61 -20.97 4.52
C LYS A 229 18.72 -22.36 5.13
N SER A 230 19.14 -22.45 6.39
CA SER A 230 19.21 -23.72 7.12
C SER A 230 17.84 -24.38 7.27
N LEU A 231 16.77 -23.61 7.46
CA LEU A 231 15.39 -24.12 7.47
C LEU A 231 14.96 -24.67 6.11
N LEU A 232 15.27 -23.98 5.02
CA LEU A 232 14.98 -24.43 3.65
C LEU A 232 15.68 -25.76 3.34
N GLU A 233 16.95 -25.88 3.68
CA GLU A 233 17.75 -27.11 3.52
C GLU A 233 17.17 -28.27 4.35
N THR A 234 16.83 -28.00 5.62
CA THR A 234 16.25 -29.02 6.53
C THR A 234 14.87 -29.47 6.07
N ALA A 235 14.06 -28.55 5.55
CA ALA A 235 12.72 -28.85 5.04
C ALA A 235 12.73 -29.59 3.69
N GLY A 236 13.90 -29.64 3.00
CA GLY A 236 14.05 -30.31 1.70
C GLY A 236 13.22 -29.67 0.58
N ILE A 237 12.93 -28.36 0.69
CA ILE A 237 12.14 -27.61 -0.28
C ILE A 237 13.09 -27.13 -1.39
N GLU A 238 12.67 -27.32 -2.65
CA GLU A 238 13.35 -26.65 -3.76
C GLU A 238 13.04 -25.15 -3.73
N TYR A 239 14.07 -24.32 -3.78
CA TYR A 239 13.87 -22.87 -3.65
C TYR A 239 14.75 -22.06 -4.59
N GLU A 240 14.30 -20.84 -4.87
CA GLU A 240 15.03 -19.80 -5.57
C GLU A 240 14.99 -18.51 -4.76
N ILE A 241 16.12 -17.81 -4.62
CA ILE A 241 16.22 -16.54 -3.90
C ILE A 241 16.68 -15.48 -4.88
N THR A 242 15.84 -14.45 -5.06
CA THR A 242 16.16 -13.28 -5.91
C THR A 242 16.01 -12.01 -5.07
N PRO A 243 17.07 -11.52 -4.44
CA PRO A 243 17.05 -10.22 -3.79
C PRO A 243 17.03 -9.10 -4.84
N ASP A 244 16.50 -7.94 -4.44
CA ASP A 244 16.65 -6.67 -5.14
C ASP A 244 16.17 -6.64 -6.61
N LEU A 245 14.97 -7.18 -6.86
CA LEU A 245 14.34 -7.08 -8.17
C LEU A 245 13.90 -5.63 -8.46
N ASP A 246 14.13 -5.18 -9.69
CA ASP A 246 13.52 -3.98 -10.22
C ASP A 246 12.01 -4.16 -10.52
N ASP A 247 11.34 -3.14 -11.03
CA ASP A 247 9.91 -3.21 -11.32
C ASP A 247 9.56 -4.28 -12.37
N ALA A 248 10.42 -4.50 -13.37
CA ALA A 248 10.20 -5.53 -14.37
C ALA A 248 10.41 -6.94 -13.78
N GLY A 249 11.44 -7.12 -12.98
CA GLY A 249 11.73 -8.39 -12.32
C GLY A 249 10.63 -8.80 -11.33
N ILE A 250 10.06 -7.84 -10.59
CA ILE A 250 8.95 -8.15 -9.67
C ILE A 250 7.67 -8.55 -10.43
N VAL A 251 7.37 -7.91 -11.56
CA VAL A 251 6.25 -8.31 -12.43
C VAL A 251 6.49 -9.73 -12.94
N GLN A 252 7.68 -10.03 -13.45
CA GLN A 252 8.03 -11.36 -13.92
C GLN A 252 7.92 -12.43 -12.82
N ALA A 253 8.27 -12.11 -11.57
CA ALA A 253 8.12 -13.02 -10.44
C ALA A 253 6.64 -13.39 -10.23
N TYR A 254 5.71 -12.43 -10.31
CA TYR A 254 4.28 -12.70 -10.25
C TYR A 254 3.77 -13.46 -11.48
N GLU A 255 4.22 -13.12 -12.68
CA GLU A 255 3.80 -13.79 -13.92
C GLU A 255 4.26 -15.26 -13.98
N SER A 256 5.43 -15.55 -13.41
CA SER A 256 6.02 -16.88 -13.41
C SER A 256 5.58 -17.77 -12.25
N CYS A 257 4.92 -17.24 -11.22
CA CYS A 257 4.43 -18.06 -10.11
C CYS A 257 3.03 -18.64 -10.37
N ASP A 258 2.67 -19.68 -9.63
CA ASP A 258 1.37 -20.31 -9.67
C ASP A 258 0.44 -19.78 -8.56
N LEU A 259 1.00 -19.43 -7.40
CA LEU A 259 0.27 -18.77 -6.31
C LEU A 259 1.19 -17.86 -5.49
N LEU A 260 0.59 -16.88 -4.83
CA LEU A 260 1.24 -16.06 -3.80
C LEU A 260 0.95 -16.62 -2.41
N LEU A 261 2.00 -16.90 -1.62
CA LEU A 261 1.91 -17.16 -0.18
C LEU A 261 2.37 -15.93 0.60
N PHE A 262 1.40 -15.19 1.16
CA PHE A 262 1.64 -13.93 1.87
C PHE A 262 0.91 -13.91 3.22
N ALA A 263 1.15 -14.92 4.05
CA ALA A 263 0.57 -15.05 5.38
C ALA A 263 1.39 -14.25 6.43
N SER A 264 1.49 -12.94 6.22
CA SER A 264 2.15 -12.00 7.13
C SER A 264 1.41 -11.92 8.47
N THR A 265 2.14 -11.61 9.55
CA THR A 265 1.55 -11.40 10.88
C THR A 265 1.04 -9.98 11.09
N LEU A 266 1.56 -9.02 10.31
CA LEU A 266 1.17 -7.60 10.33
C LEU A 266 1.48 -6.96 9.00
N GLU A 267 0.51 -6.20 8.48
CA GLU A 267 0.69 -5.29 7.35
C GLU A 267 -0.10 -4.00 7.57
N GLY A 268 0.44 -2.89 7.10
CA GLY A 268 -0.33 -1.65 7.02
C GLY A 268 -1.34 -1.68 5.87
N PHE A 269 -0.96 -2.34 4.77
CA PHE A 269 -1.81 -2.52 3.60
C PHE A 269 -1.72 -3.94 3.04
N GLY A 270 -0.60 -4.31 2.40
CA GLY A 270 -0.42 -5.64 1.79
C GLY A 270 -0.46 -5.57 0.26
N MET A 271 0.31 -4.67 -0.34
CA MET A 271 0.44 -4.52 -1.81
C MET A 271 0.61 -5.85 -2.55
N PRO A 272 1.44 -6.81 -2.08
CA PRO A 272 1.62 -8.08 -2.77
C PRO A 272 0.33 -8.84 -3.08
N ILE A 273 -0.71 -8.71 -2.23
CA ILE A 273 -2.02 -9.32 -2.47
C ILE A 273 -2.65 -8.77 -3.75
N LEU A 274 -2.66 -7.44 -3.89
CA LEU A 274 -3.27 -6.78 -5.04
C LEU A 274 -2.46 -6.96 -6.32
N GLU A 275 -1.14 -6.99 -6.21
CA GLU A 275 -0.22 -7.26 -7.32
C GLU A 275 -0.49 -8.66 -7.88
N ALA A 276 -0.57 -9.68 -7.01
CA ALA A 276 -0.92 -11.05 -7.40
C ALA A 276 -2.32 -11.15 -8.03
N GLN A 277 -3.31 -10.49 -7.41
CA GLN A 277 -4.68 -10.45 -7.93
C GLN A 277 -4.76 -9.78 -9.31
N SER A 278 -3.98 -8.71 -9.53
CA SER A 278 -3.96 -8.00 -10.83
C SER A 278 -3.37 -8.85 -11.95
N VAL A 279 -2.37 -9.69 -11.62
CA VAL A 279 -1.75 -10.62 -12.60
C VAL A 279 -2.57 -11.90 -12.76
N GLY A 280 -3.55 -12.14 -11.89
CA GLY A 280 -4.41 -13.34 -11.93
C GLY A 280 -3.81 -14.53 -11.20
N ARG A 281 -3.11 -14.31 -10.10
CA ARG A 281 -2.60 -15.37 -9.22
C ARG A 281 -3.50 -15.55 -8.02
N PRO A 282 -3.86 -16.78 -7.64
CA PRO A 282 -4.53 -17.06 -6.39
C PRO A 282 -3.61 -16.68 -5.23
N VAL A 283 -4.22 -16.21 -4.14
CA VAL A 283 -3.52 -15.69 -2.97
C VAL A 283 -3.87 -16.51 -1.73
N VAL A 284 -2.85 -16.95 -0.99
CA VAL A 284 -2.98 -17.44 0.38
C VAL A 284 -2.45 -16.36 1.30
N THR A 285 -3.30 -15.82 2.19
CA THR A 285 -2.96 -14.70 3.06
C THR A 285 -3.58 -14.83 4.45
N SER A 286 -3.19 -13.95 5.37
CA SER A 286 -3.65 -13.98 6.75
C SER A 286 -5.05 -13.41 6.91
N LYS A 287 -5.77 -13.94 7.91
CA LYS A 287 -7.07 -13.39 8.36
C LYS A 287 -6.94 -12.27 9.41
N CYS A 288 -5.83 -11.56 9.45
CA CYS A 288 -5.56 -10.50 10.44
C CYS A 288 -5.01 -9.23 9.80
N SER A 289 -4.93 -8.16 10.56
CA SER A 289 -4.47 -6.83 10.12
C SER A 289 -5.28 -6.32 8.92
N SER A 290 -4.62 -5.68 7.94
CA SER A 290 -5.27 -5.14 6.72
C SER A 290 -5.57 -6.18 5.64
N MET A 291 -5.02 -7.39 5.74
CA MET A 291 -5.05 -8.38 4.66
C MET A 291 -6.47 -8.83 4.25
N PRO A 292 -7.45 -9.04 5.16
CA PRO A 292 -8.82 -9.35 4.75
C PRO A 292 -9.50 -8.21 3.98
N GLU A 293 -9.29 -6.95 4.42
CA GLU A 293 -9.82 -5.75 3.78
C GLU A 293 -9.24 -5.58 2.37
N VAL A 294 -7.92 -5.76 2.23
CA VAL A 294 -7.20 -5.58 0.98
C VAL A 294 -7.46 -6.71 0.00
N ALA A 295 -7.53 -7.96 0.48
CA ALA A 295 -7.82 -9.10 -0.38
C ALA A 295 -9.26 -9.11 -0.91
N GLY A 296 -10.19 -8.46 -0.19
CA GLY A 296 -11.61 -8.43 -0.53
C GLY A 296 -12.33 -9.76 -0.27
N ASP A 297 -13.66 -9.70 -0.37
CA ASP A 297 -14.51 -10.87 -0.12
C ASP A 297 -14.29 -11.97 -1.18
N GLY A 298 -13.84 -13.15 -0.72
CA GLY A 298 -13.55 -14.28 -1.59
C GLY A 298 -12.33 -14.10 -2.51
N GLY A 299 -11.54 -13.04 -2.36
CA GLY A 299 -10.38 -12.75 -3.20
C GLY A 299 -9.09 -13.45 -2.75
N ALA A 300 -9.08 -14.14 -1.60
CA ALA A 300 -7.93 -14.91 -1.12
C ALA A 300 -8.36 -16.10 -0.25
N CYS A 301 -7.47 -17.08 -0.12
CA CYS A 301 -7.55 -18.12 0.88
C CYS A 301 -6.98 -17.59 2.20
N PHE A 302 -7.84 -17.44 3.23
CA PHE A 302 -7.45 -16.90 4.51
C PHE A 302 -6.98 -17.97 5.48
N VAL A 303 -5.81 -17.77 6.07
CA VAL A 303 -5.17 -18.68 7.03
C VAL A 303 -4.81 -17.99 8.34
N ASN A 304 -4.57 -18.77 9.39
CA ASN A 304 -3.96 -18.26 10.62
C ASN A 304 -2.43 -18.19 10.43
N PRO A 305 -1.80 -16.99 10.43
CA PRO A 305 -0.37 -16.86 10.19
C PRO A 305 0.53 -17.43 11.30
N LEU A 306 -0.04 -17.72 12.47
CA LEU A 306 0.69 -18.28 13.60
C LEU A 306 0.61 -19.82 13.68
N ASP A 307 -0.13 -20.45 12.76
CA ASP A 307 -0.37 -21.88 12.70
C ASP A 307 0.10 -22.44 11.36
N THR A 308 1.19 -23.19 11.37
CA THR A 308 1.80 -23.78 10.18
C THR A 308 0.86 -24.80 9.50
N ASN A 309 0.04 -25.54 10.26
CA ASN A 309 -0.95 -26.45 9.70
C ASN A 309 -2.07 -25.68 8.96
N SER A 310 -2.50 -24.55 9.50
CA SER A 310 -3.46 -23.69 8.83
C SER A 310 -2.90 -23.12 7.51
N ILE A 311 -1.64 -22.72 7.49
CA ILE A 311 -0.95 -22.22 6.29
C ILE A 311 -0.84 -23.36 5.26
N GLN A 312 -0.37 -24.56 5.67
CA GLN A 312 -0.24 -25.71 4.79
C GLN A 312 -1.59 -26.12 4.19
N ALA A 313 -2.63 -26.23 5.03
CA ALA A 313 -3.97 -26.57 4.56
C ALA A 313 -4.51 -25.58 3.53
N GLY A 314 -4.27 -24.25 3.75
CA GLY A 314 -4.64 -23.23 2.78
C GLY A 314 -3.90 -23.34 1.45
N VAL A 315 -2.61 -23.64 1.48
CA VAL A 315 -1.79 -23.86 0.28
C VAL A 315 -2.27 -25.11 -0.47
N LEU A 316 -2.42 -26.25 0.22
CA LEU A 316 -2.88 -27.51 -0.38
C LEU A 316 -4.28 -27.37 -0.98
N ARG A 317 -5.17 -26.63 -0.33
CA ARG A 317 -6.49 -26.33 -0.86
C ARG A 317 -6.42 -25.58 -2.20
N VAL A 318 -5.58 -24.57 -2.31
CA VAL A 318 -5.40 -23.82 -3.57
C VAL A 318 -4.78 -24.72 -4.65
N ILE A 319 -3.87 -25.65 -4.28
CA ILE A 319 -3.24 -26.57 -5.22
C ILE A 319 -4.25 -27.59 -5.75
N HIS A 320 -5.05 -28.22 -4.90
CA HIS A 320 -5.86 -29.39 -5.26
C HIS A 320 -7.30 -29.08 -5.64
N GLU A 321 -7.87 -27.93 -5.22
CA GLU A 321 -9.25 -27.58 -5.53
C GLU A 321 -9.29 -26.57 -6.70
N ALA A 322 -9.33 -27.05 -7.95
CA ALA A 322 -9.30 -26.21 -9.16
C ALA A 322 -10.43 -25.15 -9.19
N GLU A 323 -11.68 -25.56 -8.94
CA GLU A 323 -12.82 -24.63 -8.90
C GLU A 323 -12.69 -23.55 -7.81
N TYR A 324 -12.12 -23.91 -6.65
CA TYR A 324 -11.85 -22.94 -5.58
C TYR A 324 -10.81 -21.93 -6.04
N ARG A 325 -9.72 -22.40 -6.63
CA ARG A 325 -8.64 -21.59 -7.18
C ARG A 325 -9.13 -20.61 -8.25
N GLU A 326 -9.97 -21.08 -9.19
CA GLU A 326 -10.55 -20.22 -10.24
C GLU A 326 -11.46 -19.12 -9.64
N ARG A 327 -12.26 -19.47 -8.62
CA ARG A 327 -13.06 -18.46 -7.91
C ARG A 327 -12.20 -17.41 -7.23
N LEU A 328 -11.07 -17.79 -6.60
CA LEU A 328 -10.12 -16.83 -6.00
C LEU A 328 -9.56 -15.86 -7.05
N VAL A 329 -9.16 -16.36 -8.21
CA VAL A 329 -8.64 -15.55 -9.31
C VAL A 329 -9.69 -14.57 -9.82
N LEU A 330 -10.91 -15.05 -10.10
CA LEU A 330 -12.01 -14.20 -10.58
C LEU A 330 -12.35 -13.09 -9.57
N ARG A 331 -12.49 -13.43 -8.29
CA ARG A 331 -12.75 -12.47 -7.21
C ARG A 331 -11.58 -11.52 -7.00
N GLY A 332 -10.35 -12.03 -7.16
CA GLY A 332 -9.13 -11.22 -7.11
C GLY A 332 -9.11 -10.12 -8.15
N PHE A 333 -9.41 -10.41 -9.41
CA PHE A 333 -9.53 -9.41 -10.47
C PHE A 333 -10.59 -8.34 -10.17
N GLN A 334 -11.78 -8.79 -9.71
CA GLN A 334 -12.86 -7.86 -9.34
C GLN A 334 -12.44 -6.94 -8.19
N ASN A 335 -11.71 -7.47 -7.21
CA ASN A 335 -11.21 -6.71 -6.09
C ASN A 335 -10.11 -5.71 -6.51
N ALA A 336 -9.11 -6.17 -7.28
CA ALA A 336 -8.00 -5.34 -7.75
C ALA A 336 -8.47 -4.09 -8.51
N ALA A 337 -9.57 -4.19 -9.29
CA ALA A 337 -10.16 -3.08 -10.02
C ALA A 337 -10.57 -1.88 -9.12
N ARG A 338 -10.76 -2.09 -7.82
CA ARG A 338 -11.08 -1.03 -6.83
C ARG A 338 -9.89 -0.13 -6.51
N PHE A 339 -8.68 -0.60 -6.75
CA PHE A 339 -7.42 0.04 -6.36
C PHE A 339 -6.65 0.63 -7.54
N ARG A 340 -7.36 0.95 -8.60
CA ARG A 340 -6.80 1.58 -9.80
C ARG A 340 -6.27 2.97 -9.50
N PRO A 341 -5.20 3.41 -10.18
CA PRO A 341 -4.58 4.72 -9.93
C PRO A 341 -5.55 5.89 -10.05
N ASP A 342 -6.46 5.86 -11.04
CA ASP A 342 -7.45 6.91 -11.27
C ASP A 342 -8.44 7.07 -10.10
N ALA A 343 -8.89 5.97 -9.49
CA ALA A 343 -9.79 5.98 -8.35
C ALA A 343 -9.11 6.52 -7.08
N VAL A 344 -7.87 6.09 -6.83
CA VAL A 344 -7.08 6.55 -5.66
C VAL A 344 -6.69 8.02 -5.83
N ALA A 345 -6.26 8.44 -7.02
CA ALA A 345 -5.96 9.84 -7.32
C ALA A 345 -7.19 10.74 -7.12
N GLU A 346 -8.38 10.31 -7.54
CA GLU A 346 -9.62 11.04 -7.30
C GLU A 346 -9.91 11.20 -5.81
N ALA A 347 -9.68 10.16 -4.99
CA ALA A 347 -9.87 10.24 -3.55
C ALA A 347 -8.94 11.28 -2.91
N TYR A 348 -7.65 11.28 -3.27
CA TYR A 348 -6.70 12.31 -2.83
C TYR A 348 -7.07 13.70 -3.35
N PHE A 349 -7.49 13.84 -4.60
CA PHE A 349 -7.90 15.11 -5.16
C PHE A 349 -9.10 15.72 -4.41
N ARG A 350 -10.11 14.90 -4.09
CA ARG A 350 -11.26 15.33 -3.26
C ARG A 350 -10.80 15.79 -1.87
N LEU A 351 -9.91 15.04 -1.24
CA LEU A 351 -9.34 15.42 0.05
C LEU A 351 -8.60 16.75 -0.04
N TYR A 352 -7.74 16.96 -1.04
CA TYR A 352 -7.00 18.22 -1.23
C TYR A 352 -7.95 19.41 -1.42
N ARG A 353 -9.02 19.24 -2.19
CA ARG A 353 -10.06 20.29 -2.36
C ARG A 353 -10.81 20.57 -1.07
N ALA A 354 -11.13 19.55 -0.29
CA ALA A 354 -11.79 19.72 1.01
C ALA A 354 -10.87 20.48 1.99
N CYS A 355 -9.56 20.15 2.00
CA CYS A 355 -8.58 20.84 2.83
C CYS A 355 -8.44 22.32 2.47
N ALA A 356 -8.46 22.67 1.19
CA ALA A 356 -8.31 24.04 0.70
C ALA A 356 -9.54 24.94 0.97
N ARG A 357 -10.75 24.37 1.13
CA ARG A 357 -12.00 25.13 1.41
C ARG A 357 -12.16 25.53 2.87
N VAL A 358 -11.31 25.07 3.73
CA VAL A 358 -11.44 25.24 5.18
C VAL A 358 -10.56 26.42 5.68
N GLU A 359 -10.08 27.29 4.76
CA GLU A 359 -9.53 28.60 5.07
C GLU A 359 -10.71 29.62 5.21
#